data_88fb02906bfd372697d13a512e1cfeb7
#
_entry.id   88fb02906bfd372697d13a512e1cfeb7
#
_cell.length_a   1.000
_cell.length_b   1.000
_cell.length_c   1.000
_cell.angle_alpha   90.00
_cell.angle_beta   90.00
_cell.angle_gamma   90.00
#
_symmetry.space_group_name_H-M   'P 1'
#
loop_
_entity.id
_entity.type
_entity.pdbx_description
1 polymer ?
#
loop_
_entity_poly.entity_id
_entity_poly.type
_entity_poly.pdbx_seq_one_letter_code
_entity_poly.pdbx_strand_id
1 'polypeptide(L)'
;MKSVYGCPHCKAVLNPSVKVLLVIKYNKKKGMILLSPQPGNFKFICDKSVEEAVKPGATVTMCCPVCSADLVSSTNKKFIALDLIDPNGNKARVEISRVYGTHATFIIDGNEIKSYGDDADDVGSTNFFGA
;
A
#
# COMPACT_ATOMS: atom_id res chain seq x y z
N MET A 1 15.38 14.28 -6.51
CA MET A 1 14.77 13.06 -7.03
C MET A 1 13.89 12.43 -5.96
N LYS A 2 12.85 11.77 -6.37
CA LYS A 2 11.90 11.15 -5.45
C LYS A 2 11.97 9.62 -5.53
N SER A 3 11.52 8.96 -4.48
CA SER A 3 11.43 7.52 -4.46
C SER A 3 10.34 7.03 -5.42
N VAL A 4 10.54 5.83 -5.97
CA VAL A 4 9.62 5.21 -6.91
C VAL A 4 8.93 4.04 -6.24
N TYR A 5 7.59 4.04 -6.27
CA TYR A 5 6.78 2.91 -5.86
C TYR A 5 6.54 2.01 -7.07
N GLY A 6 6.75 0.72 -6.91
CA GLY A 6 6.63 -0.23 -8.01
C GLY A 6 5.79 -1.45 -7.65
N CYS A 7 5.18 -2.04 -8.67
CA CYS A 7 4.47 -3.30 -8.52
C CYS A 7 5.48 -4.44 -8.36
N PRO A 8 5.38 -5.26 -7.32
CA PRO A 8 6.33 -6.36 -7.13
C PRO A 8 6.16 -7.47 -8.17
N HIS A 9 5.05 -7.50 -8.90
CA HIS A 9 4.76 -8.54 -9.89
C HIS A 9 5.22 -8.15 -11.30
N CYS A 10 4.85 -6.97 -11.79
CA CYS A 10 5.17 -6.55 -13.17
C CYS A 10 6.22 -5.45 -13.24
N LYS A 11 6.66 -4.91 -12.11
CA LYS A 11 7.68 -3.84 -12.01
C LYS A 11 7.25 -2.50 -12.59
N ALA A 12 5.95 -2.30 -12.84
CA ALA A 12 5.44 -1.02 -13.31
C ALA A 12 5.60 0.06 -12.24
N VAL A 13 5.89 1.28 -12.67
CA VAL A 13 5.93 2.44 -11.77
C VAL A 13 4.50 2.82 -11.39
N LEU A 14 4.22 2.88 -10.09
CA LEU A 14 2.88 3.17 -9.57
C LEU A 14 2.69 4.63 -9.17
N ASN A 15 3.75 5.41 -9.11
CA ASN A 15 3.69 6.86 -8.89
C ASN A 15 4.35 7.62 -10.05
N PRO A 16 3.82 7.51 -11.27
CA PRO A 16 4.45 8.14 -12.44
C PRO A 16 4.48 9.66 -12.37
N SER A 17 3.57 10.25 -11.61
CA SER A 17 3.53 11.69 -11.36
C SER A 17 3.93 11.99 -9.94
N VAL A 18 2.96 12.05 -9.01
CA VAL A 18 3.23 12.28 -7.59
C VAL A 18 2.61 11.19 -6.74
N LYS A 19 1.31 10.97 -6.89
CA LYS A 19 0.56 10.02 -6.05
C LYS A 19 0.69 8.59 -6.56
N VAL A 20 0.62 7.65 -5.62
CA VAL A 20 0.61 6.22 -5.94
C VAL A 20 -0.78 5.84 -6.46
N LEU A 21 -0.83 5.31 -7.67
CA LEU A 21 -2.07 4.96 -8.37
C LEU A 21 -2.33 3.46 -8.26
N LEU A 22 -3.47 3.09 -7.71
CA LEU A 22 -3.88 1.68 -7.57
C LEU A 22 -5.34 1.52 -7.99
N VAL A 23 -5.72 0.29 -8.29
CA VAL A 23 -7.12 -0.09 -8.51
C VAL A 23 -7.66 -0.63 -7.20
N ILE A 24 -8.78 -0.08 -6.73
CA ILE A 24 -9.45 -0.55 -5.53
C ILE A 24 -10.73 -1.29 -5.90
N LYS A 25 -10.97 -2.42 -5.24
CA LYS A 25 -12.17 -3.23 -5.43
C LYS A 25 -12.82 -3.53 -4.09
N TYR A 26 -14.13 -3.39 -4.03
CA TYR A 26 -14.89 -3.72 -2.84
C TYR A 26 -16.33 -4.05 -3.23
N ASN A 27 -16.81 -5.22 -2.82
CA ASN A 27 -18.22 -5.61 -2.97
C ASN A 27 -18.76 -5.45 -4.40
N LYS A 28 -18.00 -5.95 -5.38
CA LYS A 28 -18.29 -5.87 -6.84
C LYS A 28 -18.14 -4.46 -7.42
N LYS A 29 -17.75 -3.48 -6.61
CA LYS A 29 -17.43 -2.14 -7.10
C LYS A 29 -15.94 -2.05 -7.37
N LYS A 30 -15.57 -1.29 -8.38
CA LYS A 30 -14.19 -1.12 -8.82
C LYS A 30 -13.95 0.34 -9.14
N GLY A 31 -12.81 0.85 -8.75
CA GLY A 31 -12.44 2.22 -9.05
C GLY A 31 -10.93 2.44 -8.86
N MET A 32 -10.53 3.70 -8.95
CA MET A 32 -9.15 4.10 -8.76
C MET A 32 -8.97 4.73 -7.39
N ILE A 33 -7.81 4.51 -6.79
CA ILE A 33 -7.42 5.16 -5.55
C ILE A 33 -6.03 5.76 -5.72
N LEU A 34 -5.85 6.97 -5.22
CA LEU A 34 -4.57 7.68 -5.25
C LEU A 34 -4.11 7.85 -3.81
N LEU A 35 -2.95 7.28 -3.49
CA LEU A 35 -2.37 7.35 -2.15
C LEU A 35 -1.22 8.36 -2.13
N SER A 36 -0.98 8.96 -0.97
CA SER A 36 0.20 9.81 -0.79
C SER A 36 1.47 8.97 -0.83
N PRO A 37 2.52 9.40 -1.54
CA PRO A 37 3.80 8.70 -1.54
C PRO A 37 4.60 8.92 -0.26
N GLN A 38 4.17 9.84 0.62
CA GLN A 38 4.87 10.10 1.87
C GLN A 38 4.39 9.17 2.98
N PRO A 39 5.28 8.34 3.54
CA PRO A 39 4.92 7.51 4.69
C PRO A 39 4.42 8.40 5.84
N GLY A 40 3.35 7.97 6.50
CA GLY A 40 2.74 8.75 7.58
C GLY A 40 1.65 9.70 7.12
N ASN A 41 1.54 9.97 5.82
CA ASN A 41 0.44 10.75 5.27
C ASN A 41 -0.60 9.77 4.71
N PHE A 42 -1.75 9.67 5.37
CA PHE A 42 -2.80 8.71 5.01
C PHE A 42 -3.95 9.32 4.21
N LYS A 43 -3.76 10.53 3.72
CA LYS A 43 -4.73 11.15 2.82
C LYS A 43 -4.77 10.42 1.49
N PHE A 44 -5.97 10.24 0.97
CA PHE A 44 -6.15 9.56 -0.31
C PHE A 44 -7.33 10.17 -1.07
N ILE A 45 -7.36 9.87 -2.38
CA ILE A 45 -8.48 10.21 -3.25
C ILE A 45 -8.98 8.90 -3.84
N CYS A 46 -10.28 8.65 -3.73
CA CYS A 46 -10.88 7.40 -4.18
C CYS A 46 -12.14 7.67 -4.98
N ASP A 47 -12.44 6.83 -5.98
CA ASP A 47 -13.70 6.91 -6.71
C ASP A 47 -14.88 6.87 -5.75
N LYS A 48 -15.81 7.79 -5.93
CA LYS A 48 -16.94 8.00 -5.04
C LYS A 48 -17.78 6.76 -4.86
N SER A 49 -18.02 6.01 -5.94
CA SER A 49 -18.85 4.81 -5.90
C SER A 49 -18.28 3.72 -4.98
N VAL A 50 -16.96 3.62 -4.91
CA VAL A 50 -16.29 2.68 -4.02
C VAL A 50 -16.23 3.24 -2.60
N GLU A 51 -15.84 4.50 -2.46
CA GLU A 51 -15.70 5.15 -1.16
C GLU A 51 -17.00 5.13 -0.36
N GLU A 52 -18.14 5.37 -1.03
CA GLU A 52 -19.45 5.37 -0.39
C GLU A 52 -19.86 3.97 0.09
N ALA A 53 -19.34 2.92 -0.56
CA ALA A 53 -19.67 1.53 -0.21
C ALA A 53 -18.81 0.98 0.93
N VAL A 54 -17.59 1.51 1.11
CA VAL A 54 -16.63 0.98 2.09
C VAL A 54 -16.87 1.62 3.45
N LYS A 55 -16.90 0.76 4.48
CA LYS A 55 -17.04 1.21 5.87
C LYS A 55 -15.72 1.05 6.61
N PRO A 56 -15.44 1.88 7.64
CA PRO A 56 -14.26 1.69 8.49
C PRO A 56 -14.20 0.26 9.03
N GLY A 57 -13.01 -0.34 8.97
CA GLY A 57 -12.80 -1.72 9.37
C GLY A 57 -12.96 -2.74 8.26
N ALA A 58 -13.49 -2.34 7.09
CA ALA A 58 -13.63 -3.23 5.96
C ALA A 58 -12.27 -3.45 5.28
N THR A 59 -12.03 -4.68 4.84
CA THR A 59 -10.83 -5.01 4.07
C THR A 59 -11.12 -4.81 2.59
N VAL A 60 -10.33 -3.97 1.92
CA VAL A 60 -10.48 -3.70 0.50
C VAL A 60 -9.40 -4.42 -0.30
N THR A 61 -9.70 -4.78 -1.54
CA THR A 61 -8.71 -5.35 -2.46
C THR A 61 -8.07 -4.22 -3.26
N MET A 62 -6.74 -4.21 -3.32
CA MET A 62 -6.00 -3.25 -4.13
C MET A 62 -5.13 -3.99 -5.13
N CYS A 63 -5.19 -3.57 -6.39
CA CYS A 63 -4.53 -4.25 -7.49
C CYS A 63 -3.65 -3.28 -8.28
N CYS A 64 -2.64 -3.83 -8.95
CA CYS A 64 -1.82 -3.06 -9.88
C CYS A 64 -2.68 -2.61 -11.07
N PRO A 65 -2.63 -1.32 -11.46
CA PRO A 65 -3.40 -0.86 -12.62
C PRO A 65 -2.86 -1.37 -13.96
N VAL A 66 -1.66 -1.90 -13.99
CA VAL A 66 -1.02 -2.39 -15.22
C VAL A 66 -1.24 -3.90 -15.40
N CYS A 67 -0.88 -4.71 -14.42
CA CYS A 67 -0.98 -6.18 -14.55
C CYS A 67 -2.20 -6.78 -13.86
N SER A 68 -2.96 -5.99 -13.13
CA SER A 68 -4.17 -6.40 -12.41
C SER A 68 -3.91 -7.40 -11.25
N ALA A 69 -2.67 -7.62 -10.88
CA ALA A 69 -2.35 -8.51 -9.77
C ALA A 69 -2.85 -7.94 -8.44
N ASP A 70 -3.39 -8.81 -7.59
CA ASP A 70 -3.74 -8.45 -6.22
C ASP A 70 -2.43 -8.20 -5.46
N LEU A 71 -2.34 -7.03 -4.83
CA LEU A 71 -1.13 -6.59 -4.16
C LEU A 71 -1.06 -7.05 -2.70
N VAL A 72 -1.92 -7.99 -2.31
CA VAL A 72 -1.93 -8.50 -0.94
C VAL A 72 -0.54 -8.98 -0.53
N SER A 73 -0.12 -8.61 0.69
CA SER A 73 1.16 -9.03 1.23
C SER A 73 1.21 -10.53 1.50
N SER A 74 2.35 -11.17 1.23
CA SER A 74 2.57 -12.57 1.55
C SER A 74 2.81 -12.80 3.05
N THR A 75 3.12 -11.76 3.80
CA THR A 75 3.41 -11.85 5.24
C THR A 75 2.21 -11.51 6.11
N ASN A 76 1.33 -10.63 5.64
CA ASN A 76 0.12 -10.25 6.37
C ASN A 76 -1.00 -9.90 5.41
N LYS A 77 -2.09 -10.67 5.45
CA LYS A 77 -3.23 -10.50 4.55
C LYS A 77 -3.98 -9.18 4.73
N LYS A 78 -3.75 -8.47 5.84
CA LYS A 78 -4.36 -7.16 6.09
C LYS A 78 -3.57 -6.02 5.46
N PHE A 79 -2.50 -6.33 4.73
CA PHE A 79 -1.62 -5.34 4.11
C PHE A 79 -1.48 -5.60 2.62
N ILE A 80 -1.15 -4.54 1.88
CA ILE A 80 -0.64 -4.65 0.52
C ILE A 80 0.88 -4.43 0.56
N ALA A 81 1.58 -5.04 -0.39
CA ALA A 81 3.04 -4.92 -0.48
C ALA A 81 3.42 -4.28 -1.81
N LEU A 82 4.29 -3.27 -1.74
CA LEU A 82 4.84 -2.58 -2.90
C LEU A 82 6.35 -2.53 -2.79
N ASP A 83 7.02 -2.43 -3.94
CA ASP A 83 8.45 -2.12 -3.96
C ASP A 83 8.64 -0.62 -3.80
N LEU A 84 9.68 -0.22 -3.06
CA LEU A 84 10.09 1.17 -2.93
C LEU A 84 11.57 1.28 -3.32
N ILE A 85 11.85 2.11 -4.31
CA ILE A 85 13.21 2.33 -4.80
C ILE A 85 13.58 3.78 -4.53
N ASP A 86 14.62 4.01 -3.73
CA ASP A 86 15.05 5.37 -3.40
C ASP A 86 15.86 5.99 -4.55
N PRO A 87 16.16 7.30 -4.49
CA PRO A 87 16.92 7.96 -5.56
C PRO A 87 18.32 7.39 -5.79
N ASN A 88 18.88 6.67 -4.82
CA ASN A 88 20.19 6.03 -4.94
C ASN A 88 20.11 4.61 -5.49
N GLY A 89 18.91 4.13 -5.80
CA GLY A 89 18.70 2.78 -6.31
C GLY A 89 18.52 1.70 -5.25
N ASN A 90 18.50 2.06 -3.98
CA ASN A 90 18.26 1.11 -2.89
C ASN A 90 16.79 0.68 -2.88
N LYS A 91 16.58 -0.62 -2.74
CA LYS A 91 15.24 -1.20 -2.79
C LYS A 91 14.76 -1.61 -1.41
N ALA A 92 13.54 -1.23 -1.06
CA ALA A 92 12.88 -1.62 0.16
C ALA A 92 11.49 -2.18 -0.18
N ARG A 93 10.83 -2.79 0.79
CA ARG A 93 9.44 -3.22 0.68
C ARG A 93 8.58 -2.31 1.54
N VAL A 94 7.44 -1.89 1.01
CA VAL A 94 6.45 -1.10 1.74
C VAL A 94 5.22 -1.96 1.96
N GLU A 95 4.78 -2.06 3.21
CA GLU A 95 3.55 -2.74 3.60
C GLU A 95 2.56 -1.69 4.07
N ILE A 96 1.42 -1.59 3.41
CA ILE A 96 0.39 -0.60 3.73
C ILE A 96 -0.89 -1.32 4.10
N SER A 97 -1.52 -0.90 5.21
CA SER A 97 -2.79 -1.50 5.63
C SER A 97 -3.87 -1.32 4.56
N ARG A 98 -4.56 -2.41 4.22
CA ARG A 98 -5.72 -2.39 3.33
C ARG A 98 -7.04 -2.47 4.10
N VAL A 99 -6.99 -2.35 5.41
CA VAL A 99 -8.18 -2.23 6.23
C VAL A 99 -8.57 -0.75 6.26
N TYR A 100 -9.75 -0.43 5.73
CA TYR A 100 -10.20 0.95 5.57
C TYR A 100 -10.31 1.64 6.93
N GLY A 101 -9.67 2.80 7.05
CA GLY A 101 -9.63 3.56 8.30
C GLY A 101 -8.47 3.21 9.22
N THR A 102 -7.71 2.16 8.93
CA THR A 102 -6.54 1.80 9.72
C THR A 102 -5.28 2.46 9.14
N HIS A 103 -4.59 3.24 9.96
CA HIS A 103 -3.40 3.99 9.56
C HIS A 103 -2.14 3.27 10.00
N ALA A 104 -1.63 2.40 9.15
CA ALA A 104 -0.39 1.67 9.41
C ALA A 104 0.38 1.45 8.11
N THR A 105 1.63 1.88 8.10
CA THR A 105 2.56 1.69 6.99
C THR A 105 3.91 1.27 7.56
N PHE A 106 4.51 0.26 6.96
CA PHE A 106 5.83 -0.23 7.36
C PHE A 106 6.76 -0.20 6.15
N ILE A 107 7.96 0.31 6.34
CA ILE A 107 9.02 0.26 5.34
C ILE A 107 10.06 -0.72 5.85
N ILE A 108 10.27 -1.81 5.12
CA ILE A 108 11.21 -2.87 5.47
C ILE A 108 12.43 -2.75 4.54
N ASP A 109 13.55 -2.37 5.12
CA ASP A 109 14.81 -2.19 4.40
C ASP A 109 15.88 -3.04 5.08
N GLY A 110 16.22 -4.17 4.42
CA GLY A 110 17.16 -5.13 4.98
C GLY A 110 16.69 -5.63 6.34
N ASN A 111 17.42 -5.28 7.41
CA ASN A 111 17.09 -5.68 8.78
C ASN A 111 16.32 -4.61 9.55
N GLU A 112 16.01 -3.48 8.92
CA GLU A 112 15.34 -2.38 9.58
C GLU A 112 13.88 -2.32 9.17
N ILE A 113 13.02 -1.99 10.14
CA ILE A 113 11.60 -1.75 9.91
C ILE A 113 11.29 -0.38 10.48
N LYS A 114 10.77 0.51 9.63
CA LYS A 114 10.25 1.80 10.04
C LYS A 114 8.73 1.74 10.00
N SER A 115 8.08 2.20 11.06
CA SER A 115 6.62 2.18 11.16
C SER A 115 6.06 3.59 11.17
N TYR A 116 4.90 3.76 10.55
CA TYR A 116 4.19 5.03 10.45
C TYR A 116 2.71 4.81 10.70
N GLY A 117 2.08 5.76 11.37
CA GLY A 117 0.64 5.76 11.57
C GLY A 117 0.22 5.40 13.00
N ASP A 118 -0.97 5.88 13.37
CA ASP A 118 -1.50 5.73 14.72
C ASP A 118 -1.78 4.27 15.08
N ASP A 119 -2.07 3.45 14.07
CA ASP A 119 -2.45 2.04 14.27
C ASP A 119 -1.29 1.07 14.06
N ALA A 120 -0.07 1.58 13.83
CA ALA A 120 1.08 0.73 13.56
C ALA A 120 1.43 -0.19 14.74
N ASP A 121 1.27 0.29 15.96
CA ASP A 121 1.57 -0.50 17.16
C ASP A 121 0.63 -1.69 17.34
N ASP A 122 -0.60 -1.59 16.81
CA ASP A 122 -1.60 -2.66 16.93
C ASP A 122 -1.25 -3.88 16.08
N VAL A 123 -0.36 -3.73 15.11
CA VAL A 123 0.08 -4.80 14.22
C VAL A 123 1.57 -5.08 14.37
N GLY A 124 2.17 -4.64 15.49
CA GLY A 124 3.60 -4.74 15.73
C GLY A 124 4.13 -6.17 15.87
N SER A 125 3.25 -7.16 16.06
CA SER A 125 3.64 -8.57 16.15
C SER A 125 3.80 -9.23 14.78
N THR A 126 3.49 -8.53 13.69
CA THR A 126 3.63 -9.08 12.34
C THR A 126 5.10 -9.29 12.00
N ASN A 127 5.44 -10.49 11.54
CA ASN A 127 6.79 -10.80 11.11
C ASN A 127 6.95 -10.46 9.62
N PHE A 128 7.46 -9.28 9.32
CA PHE A 128 7.63 -8.83 7.95
C PHE A 128 8.83 -9.47 7.25
N PHE A 129 9.65 -10.22 7.95
CA PHE A 129 10.78 -10.92 7.34
C PHE A 129 10.42 -12.35 6.95
N GLY A 130 9.21 -12.81 7.22
CA GLY A 130 8.70 -14.08 6.72
C GLY A 130 9.24 -15.32 7.40
N ALA A 131 9.85 -15.20 8.55
CA ALA A 131 10.41 -16.33 9.27
C ALA A 131 9.39 -17.01 10.17
#